data_3e9f8b347fe8bd1f574e48d14bd30f5a
#
_entry.id   3e9f8b347fe8bd1f574e48d14bd30f5a
#
_cell.length_a   1.000
_cell.length_b   1.000
_cell.length_c   1.000
_cell.angle_alpha   90.00
_cell.angle_beta   90.00
_cell.angle_gamma   90.00
#
_symmetry.space_group_name_H-M   'P 1'
#
loop_
_entity.id
_entity.type
_entity.pdbx_description
1 polymer ?
#
loop_
_entity_poly.entity_id
_entity_poly.type
_entity_poly.pdbx_seq_one_letter_code
_entity_poly.pdbx_strand_id
1 'polypeptide(L)'
;MEGLLSGVFTLISFALLGAAAGGLAGWVLGLAKALSWLPWLGAAAGAAVFVWRDRRRGAAVLSWLRGMQDQPAPRFAGFWGELAYRAERALVRRDDLVRRERDKREQFLSAVEASPNGVLLLDAQEQIEWCNRVAADHFGLDPVRDVRQPITNLVRAPAFVAYLQAGVFDQPVTYPNPRTQGTLSVLVKPYGPGLKLVLSQDITERERSESMRRDFVANVSHEIRTPLTVLAGYVETLSSIQLPPEEQRRVLHVMEQQAGRMQALVSDLLQLAQLEGSPRPRLDQWVPVSALLGQAVADAQSLSAGRHRISVLTVDAASASDVSAAAALSEVAGNLTELQSALGNLVTNAVRYTPSGGRIDLRWTQRDDGSGLFEVQDDGPGIAREHLARLTERFYRVDSGRSRDTGGTGLGLAIVKHVIQRHGGEILVESEPGKGSVFALTLPAARVRSVQGTQTPESVAATVGK
;
A
#
# COMPACT_ATOMS: atom_id res chain seq x y z
N MET A 1 54.27 5.93 -37.42
CA MET A 1 55.54 6.31 -38.10
C MET A 1 56.62 6.61 -37.07
N GLU A 2 56.37 7.31 -35.99
CA GLU A 2 57.37 7.63 -34.94
C GLU A 2 57.96 6.39 -34.21
N GLY A 3 57.22 5.31 -33.98
CA GLY A 3 57.71 4.09 -33.35
C GLY A 3 58.71 3.29 -34.22
N LEU A 4 58.57 3.32 -35.56
CA LEU A 4 59.51 2.70 -36.51
C LEU A 4 60.79 3.50 -36.57
N LEU A 5 60.69 4.84 -36.55
CA LEU A 5 61.85 5.74 -36.54
C LEU A 5 62.65 5.61 -35.26
N SER A 6 61.96 5.47 -34.10
CA SER A 6 62.60 5.21 -32.80
C SER A 6 63.31 3.87 -32.75
N GLY A 7 62.76 2.80 -33.37
CA GLY A 7 63.39 1.49 -33.48
C GLY A 7 64.66 1.50 -34.34
N VAL A 8 64.59 2.18 -35.44
CA VAL A 8 65.78 2.33 -36.37
C VAL A 8 66.86 3.17 -35.66
N PHE A 9 66.49 4.23 -34.97
CA PHE A 9 67.44 5.07 -34.21
C PHE A 9 68.15 4.30 -33.11
N THR A 10 67.39 3.45 -32.38
CA THR A 10 67.94 2.59 -31.33
C THR A 10 68.84 1.51 -31.87
N LEU A 11 68.54 0.93 -33.04
CA LEU A 11 69.37 -0.05 -33.73
C LEU A 11 70.69 0.57 -34.18
N ILE A 12 70.61 1.75 -34.77
CA ILE A 12 71.84 2.52 -35.21
C ILE A 12 72.68 2.87 -33.97
N SER A 13 72.09 3.28 -32.89
CA SER A 13 72.77 3.63 -31.61
C SER A 13 73.49 2.42 -31.04
N PHE A 14 72.84 1.24 -30.98
CA PHE A 14 73.46 0.01 -30.48
C PHE A 14 74.59 -0.47 -31.41
N ALA A 15 74.45 -0.36 -32.75
CA ALA A 15 75.45 -0.69 -33.70
C ALA A 15 76.72 0.25 -33.59
N LEU A 16 76.44 1.55 -33.41
CA LEU A 16 77.49 2.55 -33.17
C LEU A 16 78.22 2.35 -31.86
N LEU A 17 77.54 2.05 -30.78
CA LEU A 17 78.10 1.72 -29.46
C LEU A 17 78.94 0.45 -29.55
N GLY A 18 78.46 -0.58 -30.19
CA GLY A 18 79.20 -1.82 -30.45
C GLY A 18 80.46 -1.58 -31.32
N ALA A 19 80.34 -0.77 -32.38
CA ALA A 19 81.45 -0.41 -33.21
C ALA A 19 82.55 0.41 -32.49
N ALA A 20 82.09 1.36 -31.62
CA ALA A 20 83.02 2.15 -30.80
C ALA A 20 83.74 1.29 -29.78
N ALA A 21 83.02 0.34 -29.10
CA ALA A 21 83.64 -0.60 -28.15
C ALA A 21 84.66 -1.53 -28.83
N GLY A 22 84.34 -2.05 -30.02
CA GLY A 22 85.24 -2.86 -30.81
C GLY A 22 86.49 -2.08 -31.34
N GLY A 23 86.26 -0.80 -31.72
CA GLY A 23 87.36 0.10 -32.11
C GLY A 23 88.29 0.45 -30.96
N LEU A 24 87.75 0.74 -29.73
CA LEU A 24 88.54 0.94 -28.54
C LEU A 24 89.34 -0.30 -28.13
N ALA A 25 88.75 -1.50 -28.20
CA ALA A 25 89.48 -2.74 -27.95
C ALA A 25 90.63 -3.01 -28.92
N GLY A 26 90.45 -2.71 -30.22
CA GLY A 26 91.49 -2.80 -31.22
C GLY A 26 92.65 -1.80 -31.04
N TRP A 27 92.34 -0.58 -30.55
CA TRP A 27 93.32 0.46 -30.29
C TRP A 27 94.12 0.15 -29.00
N VAL A 28 93.50 -0.35 -27.94
CA VAL A 28 94.10 -0.73 -26.67
C VAL A 28 95.03 -1.93 -26.84
N LEU A 29 94.80 -2.84 -27.77
CA LEU A 29 95.69 -4.00 -28.07
C LEU A 29 96.84 -3.71 -29.04
N GLY A 30 97.03 -2.47 -29.54
CA GLY A 30 98.15 -2.07 -30.43
C GLY A 30 98.20 -2.75 -31.79
N LEU A 31 97.15 -3.47 -32.21
CA LEU A 31 97.09 -4.31 -33.40
C LEU A 31 96.15 -3.70 -34.46
N ALA A 32 96.25 -2.36 -34.69
CA ALA A 32 95.29 -1.58 -35.44
C ALA A 32 95.11 -2.05 -36.93
N LYS A 33 96.08 -2.68 -37.56
CA LYS A 33 95.93 -3.22 -38.93
C LYS A 33 95.42 -4.67 -39.00
N ALA A 34 95.74 -5.52 -38.01
CA ALA A 34 95.31 -6.92 -38.00
C ALA A 34 93.90 -7.12 -37.47
N LEU A 35 93.30 -6.13 -36.73
CA LEU A 35 92.00 -6.21 -36.06
C LEU A 35 90.96 -5.21 -36.61
N SER A 36 91.11 -4.75 -37.86
CA SER A 36 90.15 -3.82 -38.50
C SER A 36 88.70 -4.32 -38.60
N TRP A 37 88.44 -5.61 -38.35
CA TRP A 37 87.17 -6.25 -38.38
C TRP A 37 86.47 -6.19 -36.97
N LEU A 38 87.14 -5.89 -35.87
CA LEU A 38 86.57 -5.80 -34.52
C LEU A 38 85.38 -4.80 -34.43
N PRO A 39 85.42 -3.60 -34.99
CA PRO A 39 84.28 -2.69 -35.03
C PRO A 39 83.06 -3.31 -35.69
N TRP A 40 83.25 -4.09 -36.74
CA TRP A 40 82.16 -4.75 -37.44
C TRP A 40 81.53 -5.91 -36.59
N LEU A 41 82.36 -6.67 -35.89
CA LEU A 41 81.86 -7.67 -34.91
C LEU A 41 81.12 -7.03 -33.80
N GLY A 42 81.58 -5.91 -33.25
CA GLY A 42 80.83 -5.13 -32.22
C GLY A 42 79.49 -4.63 -32.73
N ALA A 43 79.46 -4.10 -33.97
CA ALA A 43 78.22 -3.70 -34.63
C ALA A 43 77.24 -4.87 -34.81
N ALA A 44 77.75 -6.03 -35.28
CA ALA A 44 76.96 -7.22 -35.46
C ALA A 44 76.39 -7.78 -34.10
N ALA A 45 77.21 -7.80 -33.05
CA ALA A 45 76.80 -8.21 -31.73
C ALA A 45 75.76 -7.25 -31.15
N GLY A 46 75.93 -5.92 -31.31
CA GLY A 46 74.97 -4.91 -30.92
C GLY A 46 73.62 -5.09 -31.61
N ALA A 47 73.66 -5.31 -32.96
CA ALA A 47 72.43 -5.59 -33.72
C ALA A 47 71.73 -6.91 -33.29
N ALA A 48 72.54 -7.96 -33.05
CA ALA A 48 71.98 -9.24 -32.55
C ALA A 48 71.32 -9.12 -31.19
N VAL A 49 71.90 -8.37 -30.28
CA VAL A 49 71.30 -8.08 -28.94
C VAL A 49 70.03 -7.27 -29.12
N PHE A 50 70.01 -6.29 -29.99
CA PHE A 50 68.80 -5.50 -30.27
C PHE A 50 67.65 -6.38 -30.79
N VAL A 51 67.91 -7.20 -31.84
CA VAL A 51 66.93 -8.11 -32.45
C VAL A 51 66.45 -9.15 -31.45
N TRP A 52 67.34 -9.69 -30.61
CA TRP A 52 66.94 -10.63 -29.54
C TRP A 52 66.04 -10.00 -28.48
N ARG A 53 66.34 -8.77 -28.01
CA ARG A 53 65.54 -8.03 -27.12
C ARG A 53 64.14 -7.68 -27.68
N ASP A 54 64.14 -7.27 -28.97
CA ASP A 54 62.88 -6.92 -29.66
C ASP A 54 61.99 -8.15 -29.84
N ARG A 55 62.57 -9.30 -30.26
CA ARG A 55 61.80 -10.58 -30.32
C ARG A 55 61.26 -11.02 -28.93
N ARG A 56 62.05 -10.89 -27.86
CA ARG A 56 61.61 -11.21 -26.51
C ARG A 56 60.44 -10.33 -26.07
N ARG A 57 60.50 -9.03 -26.35
CA ARG A 57 59.39 -8.10 -26.05
C ARG A 57 58.14 -8.44 -26.83
N GLY A 58 58.28 -8.70 -28.13
CA GLY A 58 57.15 -9.15 -28.96
C GLY A 58 56.56 -10.46 -28.50
N ALA A 59 57.38 -11.45 -28.16
CA ALA A 59 56.90 -12.72 -27.59
C ALA A 59 56.12 -12.54 -26.26
N ALA A 60 56.59 -11.65 -25.41
CA ALA A 60 55.92 -11.35 -24.15
C ALA A 60 54.53 -10.68 -24.34
N VAL A 61 54.45 -9.75 -25.32
CA VAL A 61 53.15 -9.13 -25.65
C VAL A 61 52.20 -10.15 -26.29
N LEU A 62 52.70 -10.99 -27.20
CA LEU A 62 51.91 -12.04 -27.84
C LEU A 62 51.45 -13.12 -26.86
N SER A 63 52.31 -13.51 -25.91
CA SER A 63 51.93 -14.46 -24.85
C SER A 63 50.87 -13.89 -23.92
N TRP A 64 50.96 -12.60 -23.59
CA TRP A 64 49.93 -11.88 -22.80
C TRP A 64 48.60 -11.81 -23.56
N LEU A 65 48.63 -11.50 -24.88
CA LEU A 65 47.40 -11.48 -25.70
C LEU A 65 46.74 -12.85 -25.89
N ARG A 66 47.53 -13.94 -25.84
CA ARG A 66 47.00 -15.34 -25.93
C ARG A 66 46.57 -15.94 -24.62
N GLY A 67 47.06 -15.38 -23.49
CA GLY A 67 46.73 -15.84 -22.15
C GLY A 67 45.45 -15.21 -21.60
N MET A 68 45.12 -15.57 -20.37
CA MET A 68 44.09 -14.86 -19.62
C MET A 68 44.64 -13.46 -19.28
N GLN A 69 43.92 -12.44 -19.75
CA GLN A 69 44.30 -11.03 -19.65
C GLN A 69 44.04 -10.43 -18.26
N ASP A 70 44.03 -11.26 -17.20
CA ASP A 70 43.81 -10.84 -15.79
C ASP A 70 45.04 -10.08 -15.21
N GLN A 71 46.19 -10.17 -15.88
CA GLN A 71 47.39 -9.45 -15.49
C GLN A 71 47.60 -8.21 -16.36
N PRO A 72 48.16 -7.13 -15.81
CA PRO A 72 48.43 -5.92 -16.57
C PRO A 72 49.40 -6.20 -17.72
N ALA A 73 49.21 -5.49 -18.81
CA ALA A 73 50.05 -5.65 -20.00
C ALA A 73 51.53 -5.39 -19.70
N PRO A 74 52.46 -6.13 -20.33
CA PRO A 74 53.88 -5.91 -20.14
C PRO A 74 54.29 -4.50 -20.50
N ARG A 75 54.99 -3.82 -19.60
CA ARG A 75 55.45 -2.42 -19.78
C ARG A 75 56.83 -2.40 -20.37
N PHE A 76 56.93 -1.97 -21.62
CA PHE A 76 58.19 -1.79 -22.35
C PHE A 76 58.27 -0.37 -22.90
N ALA A 77 59.51 0.12 -23.13
CA ALA A 77 59.73 1.33 -23.90
C ALA A 77 59.69 1.03 -25.42
N GLY A 78 59.16 1.96 -26.21
CA GLY A 78 59.06 1.86 -27.66
C GLY A 78 57.85 1.13 -28.19
N PHE A 79 57.92 0.64 -29.43
CA PHE A 79 56.78 0.10 -30.19
C PHE A 79 55.97 -0.98 -29.47
N TRP A 80 56.64 -1.96 -28.88
CA TRP A 80 55.94 -3.04 -28.17
C TRP A 80 55.23 -2.58 -26.89
N GLY A 81 55.75 -1.56 -26.21
CA GLY A 81 55.08 -0.97 -25.06
C GLY A 81 53.83 -0.17 -25.44
N GLU A 82 53.92 0.60 -26.51
CA GLU A 82 52.77 1.34 -27.05
C GLU A 82 51.67 0.40 -27.55
N LEU A 83 52.06 -0.67 -28.27
CA LEU A 83 51.10 -1.69 -28.74
C LEU A 83 50.38 -2.39 -27.57
N ALA A 84 51.16 -2.81 -26.57
CA ALA A 84 50.62 -3.45 -25.37
C ALA A 84 49.62 -2.52 -24.62
N TYR A 85 49.98 -1.25 -24.42
CA TYR A 85 49.14 -0.24 -23.79
C TYR A 85 47.83 0.00 -24.57
N ARG A 86 47.92 0.15 -25.88
CA ARG A 86 46.71 0.34 -26.73
C ARG A 86 45.83 -0.87 -26.73
N ALA A 87 46.39 -2.08 -26.77
CA ALA A 87 45.64 -3.32 -26.69
C ALA A 87 44.93 -3.47 -25.33
N GLU A 88 45.65 -3.25 -24.21
CA GLU A 88 45.09 -3.26 -22.87
C GLU A 88 43.91 -2.27 -22.75
N ARG A 89 44.09 -1.03 -23.19
CA ARG A 89 43.06 0.00 -23.14
C ARG A 89 41.84 -0.34 -24.02
N ALA A 90 42.02 -1.01 -25.14
CA ALA A 90 40.92 -1.46 -26.00
C ALA A 90 40.12 -2.60 -25.35
N LEU A 91 40.79 -3.54 -24.68
CA LEU A 91 40.17 -4.64 -23.94
C LEU A 91 39.39 -4.13 -22.73
N VAL A 92 40.00 -3.27 -21.91
CA VAL A 92 39.32 -2.65 -20.74
C VAL A 92 38.07 -1.90 -21.19
N ARG A 93 38.13 -1.11 -22.25
CA ARG A 93 36.94 -0.41 -22.79
C ARG A 93 35.86 -1.36 -23.23
N ARG A 94 36.20 -2.47 -23.86
CA ARG A 94 35.23 -3.48 -24.30
C ARG A 94 34.56 -4.13 -23.09
N ASP A 95 35.33 -4.50 -22.09
CA ASP A 95 34.81 -5.13 -20.87
C ASP A 95 33.92 -4.16 -20.05
N ASP A 96 34.29 -2.87 -19.99
CA ASP A 96 33.45 -1.84 -19.39
C ASP A 96 32.10 -1.67 -20.12
N LEU A 97 32.11 -1.74 -21.46
CA LEU A 97 30.88 -1.69 -22.25
C LEU A 97 29.99 -2.90 -21.96
N VAL A 98 30.56 -4.12 -21.94
CA VAL A 98 29.82 -5.35 -21.64
C VAL A 98 29.27 -5.31 -20.22
N ARG A 99 30.06 -4.85 -19.23
CA ARG A 99 29.59 -4.67 -17.86
C ARG A 99 28.43 -3.69 -17.79
N ARG A 100 28.57 -2.50 -18.38
CA ARG A 100 27.50 -1.49 -18.39
C ARG A 100 26.21 -2.00 -19.03
N GLU A 101 26.29 -2.78 -20.09
CA GLU A 101 25.11 -3.38 -20.73
C GLU A 101 24.48 -4.46 -19.86
N ARG A 102 25.28 -5.26 -19.14
CA ARG A 102 24.77 -6.21 -18.14
C ARG A 102 24.09 -5.49 -16.97
N ASP A 103 24.77 -4.48 -16.41
CA ASP A 103 24.23 -3.71 -15.27
C ASP A 103 22.91 -3.03 -15.64
N LYS A 104 22.81 -2.44 -16.83
CA LYS A 104 21.57 -1.85 -17.34
C LYS A 104 20.45 -2.89 -17.47
N ARG A 105 20.78 -4.07 -18.01
CA ARG A 105 19.81 -5.16 -18.14
C ARG A 105 19.34 -5.66 -16.79
N GLU A 106 20.24 -5.85 -15.83
CA GLU A 106 19.90 -6.27 -14.48
C GLU A 106 19.06 -5.21 -13.75
N GLN A 107 19.41 -3.94 -13.88
CA GLN A 107 18.60 -2.83 -13.33
C GLN A 107 17.21 -2.79 -13.94
N PHE A 108 17.08 -2.99 -15.26
CA PHE A 108 15.77 -3.03 -15.92
C PHE A 108 14.93 -4.19 -15.42
N LEU A 109 15.47 -5.40 -15.36
CA LEU A 109 14.76 -6.58 -14.87
C LEU A 109 14.37 -6.43 -13.40
N SER A 110 15.24 -5.87 -12.56
CA SER A 110 14.94 -5.58 -11.15
C SER A 110 13.81 -4.54 -11.00
N ALA A 111 13.77 -3.53 -11.86
CA ALA A 111 12.68 -2.54 -11.86
C ALA A 111 11.32 -3.16 -12.25
N VAL A 112 11.33 -4.07 -13.26
CA VAL A 112 10.12 -4.79 -13.67
C VAL A 112 9.70 -5.81 -12.61
N GLU A 113 10.65 -6.46 -11.93
CA GLU A 113 10.37 -7.38 -10.81
C GLU A 113 9.74 -6.66 -9.62
N ALA A 114 10.13 -5.41 -9.35
CA ALA A 114 9.56 -4.57 -8.31
C ALA A 114 8.21 -3.95 -8.67
N SER A 115 7.71 -4.17 -9.89
CA SER A 115 6.40 -3.66 -10.33
C SER A 115 5.27 -4.25 -9.46
N PRO A 116 4.30 -3.42 -9.00
CA PRO A 116 3.11 -3.92 -8.33
C PRO A 116 2.15 -4.66 -9.27
N ASN A 117 2.34 -4.54 -10.57
CA ASN A 117 1.58 -5.25 -11.60
C ASN A 117 2.32 -6.51 -12.04
N GLY A 118 1.57 -7.55 -12.35
CA GLY A 118 2.12 -8.73 -12.99
C GLY A 118 2.52 -8.42 -14.42
N VAL A 119 3.75 -8.78 -14.77
CA VAL A 119 4.33 -8.61 -16.11
C VAL A 119 4.76 -9.98 -16.62
N LEU A 120 4.27 -10.35 -17.79
CA LEU A 120 4.58 -11.63 -18.42
C LEU A 120 4.84 -11.41 -19.91
N LEU A 121 5.89 -12.02 -20.42
CA LEU A 121 6.28 -11.98 -21.82
C LEU A 121 5.95 -13.30 -22.50
N LEU A 122 5.30 -13.21 -23.65
CA LEU A 122 4.98 -14.34 -24.50
C LEU A 122 5.69 -14.21 -25.85
N ASP A 123 6.12 -15.35 -26.36
CA ASP A 123 6.65 -15.44 -27.71
C ASP A 123 5.54 -15.49 -28.78
N ALA A 124 5.93 -15.66 -30.06
CA ALA A 124 4.99 -15.72 -31.18
C ALA A 124 4.06 -16.95 -31.14
N GLN A 125 4.39 -17.98 -30.38
CA GLN A 125 3.61 -19.20 -30.15
C GLN A 125 2.82 -19.13 -28.85
N GLU A 126 2.73 -17.96 -28.20
CA GLU A 126 2.07 -17.73 -26.91
C GLU A 126 2.67 -18.55 -25.76
N GLN A 127 3.97 -18.92 -25.88
CA GLN A 127 4.71 -19.58 -24.82
C GLN A 127 5.32 -18.53 -23.87
N ILE A 128 5.39 -18.86 -22.60
CA ILE A 128 5.96 -17.99 -21.56
C ILE A 128 7.47 -17.88 -21.78
N GLU A 129 7.94 -16.66 -22.09
CA GLU A 129 9.37 -16.35 -22.17
C GLU A 129 9.92 -15.92 -20.80
N TRP A 130 9.15 -15.11 -20.10
CA TRP A 130 9.52 -14.58 -18.78
C TRP A 130 8.29 -14.05 -18.03
N CYS A 131 8.31 -14.12 -16.72
CA CYS A 131 7.31 -13.45 -15.86
C CYS A 131 7.97 -12.94 -14.58
N ASN A 132 7.44 -11.83 -14.03
CA ASN A 132 7.81 -11.37 -12.71
C ASN A 132 7.02 -12.15 -11.63
N ARG A 133 7.42 -11.98 -10.37
CA ARG A 133 6.80 -12.67 -9.23
C ARG A 133 5.30 -12.38 -9.12
N VAL A 134 4.91 -11.12 -9.35
CA VAL A 134 3.49 -10.73 -9.27
C VAL A 134 2.64 -11.45 -10.32
N ALA A 135 3.13 -11.58 -11.56
CA ALA A 135 2.44 -12.37 -12.59
C ALA A 135 2.38 -13.85 -12.23
N ALA A 136 3.47 -14.39 -11.67
CA ALA A 136 3.51 -15.77 -11.20
C ALA A 136 2.43 -16.02 -10.12
N ASP A 137 2.28 -15.11 -9.16
CA ASP A 137 1.24 -15.18 -8.13
C ASP A 137 -0.17 -15.02 -8.71
N HIS A 138 -0.38 -14.07 -9.62
CA HIS A 138 -1.68 -13.81 -10.24
C HIS A 138 -2.19 -14.99 -11.07
N PHE A 139 -1.32 -15.58 -11.88
CA PHE A 139 -1.68 -16.66 -12.79
C PHE A 139 -1.41 -18.07 -12.23
N GLY A 140 -0.69 -18.14 -11.11
CA GLY A 140 -0.32 -19.39 -10.48
C GLY A 140 0.77 -20.14 -11.21
N LEU A 141 1.74 -19.43 -11.74
CA LEU A 141 2.87 -19.94 -12.51
C LEU A 141 4.10 -20.17 -11.62
N ASP A 142 4.94 -21.08 -12.05
CA ASP A 142 6.30 -21.21 -11.56
C ASP A 142 7.27 -20.52 -12.55
N PRO A 143 7.96 -19.44 -12.16
CA PRO A 143 8.79 -18.66 -13.05
C PRO A 143 9.97 -19.44 -13.69
N VAL A 144 10.31 -20.61 -13.15
CA VAL A 144 11.41 -21.45 -13.66
C VAL A 144 10.89 -22.65 -14.45
N ARG A 145 9.85 -23.31 -13.92
CA ARG A 145 9.35 -24.56 -14.49
C ARG A 145 8.44 -24.34 -15.70
N ASP A 146 7.67 -23.24 -15.70
CA ASP A 146 6.61 -23.03 -16.69
C ASP A 146 7.08 -22.22 -17.90
N VAL A 147 8.37 -21.84 -17.96
CA VAL A 147 8.99 -21.22 -19.13
C VAL A 147 8.89 -22.14 -20.33
N ARG A 148 8.60 -21.56 -21.50
CA ARG A 148 8.37 -22.24 -22.80
C ARG A 148 7.11 -23.12 -22.85
N GLN A 149 6.21 -23.01 -21.87
CA GLN A 149 4.89 -23.64 -21.96
C GLN A 149 3.86 -22.64 -22.52
N PRO A 150 2.89 -23.10 -23.33
CA PRO A 150 1.80 -22.25 -23.78
C PRO A 150 0.99 -21.74 -22.57
N ILE A 151 0.77 -20.44 -22.52
CA ILE A 151 0.06 -19.81 -21.39
C ILE A 151 -1.35 -20.36 -21.19
N THR A 152 -2.02 -20.73 -22.28
CA THR A 152 -3.40 -21.27 -22.28
C THR A 152 -3.52 -22.64 -21.62
N ASN A 153 -2.42 -23.40 -21.51
CA ASN A 153 -2.40 -24.68 -20.80
C ASN A 153 -2.45 -24.50 -19.28
N LEU A 154 -1.92 -23.39 -18.80
CA LEU A 154 -1.75 -23.06 -17.38
C LEU A 154 -2.89 -22.16 -16.89
N VAL A 155 -3.20 -21.12 -17.64
CA VAL A 155 -4.27 -20.15 -17.34
C VAL A 155 -5.52 -20.55 -18.14
N ARG A 156 -6.41 -21.31 -17.49
CA ARG A 156 -7.61 -21.87 -18.11
C ARG A 156 -8.86 -21.00 -17.97
N ALA A 157 -8.74 -19.75 -17.56
CA ALA A 157 -9.88 -18.84 -17.48
C ALA A 157 -10.49 -18.63 -18.87
N PRO A 158 -11.77 -18.99 -19.11
CA PRO A 158 -12.37 -18.92 -20.46
C PRO A 158 -12.31 -17.55 -21.09
N ALA A 159 -12.52 -16.50 -20.27
CA ALA A 159 -12.45 -15.10 -20.72
C ALA A 159 -11.05 -14.72 -21.21
N PHE A 160 -9.99 -15.17 -20.51
CA PHE A 160 -8.61 -14.92 -20.91
C PHE A 160 -8.24 -15.68 -22.20
N VAL A 161 -8.62 -16.95 -22.31
CA VAL A 161 -8.36 -17.75 -23.51
C VAL A 161 -9.07 -17.16 -24.72
N ALA A 162 -10.35 -16.81 -24.59
CA ALA A 162 -11.11 -16.16 -25.66
C ALA A 162 -10.49 -14.82 -26.08
N TYR A 163 -10.01 -14.03 -25.11
CA TYR A 163 -9.35 -12.76 -25.34
C TYR A 163 -8.07 -12.90 -26.16
N LEU A 164 -7.22 -13.91 -25.82
CA LEU A 164 -6.01 -14.21 -26.60
C LEU A 164 -6.35 -14.69 -28.03
N GLN A 165 -7.36 -15.55 -28.20
CA GLN A 165 -7.79 -16.08 -29.47
C GLN A 165 -8.40 -15.00 -30.38
N ALA A 166 -9.13 -14.04 -29.81
CA ALA A 166 -9.73 -12.94 -30.55
C ALA A 166 -8.68 -12.01 -31.17
N GLY A 167 -7.48 -11.92 -30.59
CA GLY A 167 -6.38 -11.11 -31.11
C GLY A 167 -6.63 -9.59 -31.08
N VAL A 168 -7.73 -9.13 -30.47
CA VAL A 168 -8.08 -7.72 -30.32
C VAL A 168 -7.81 -7.31 -28.87
N PHE A 169 -6.83 -6.43 -28.68
CA PHE A 169 -6.28 -6.07 -27.37
C PHE A 169 -6.49 -4.60 -27.01
N ASP A 170 -7.59 -3.99 -27.49
CA ASP A 170 -7.87 -2.57 -27.26
C ASP A 170 -8.25 -2.27 -25.80
N GLN A 171 -8.93 -3.21 -25.15
CA GLN A 171 -9.37 -3.10 -23.77
C GLN A 171 -8.89 -4.30 -22.93
N PRO A 172 -8.66 -4.12 -21.61
CA PRO A 172 -8.32 -5.24 -20.75
C PRO A 172 -9.52 -6.19 -20.58
N VAL A 173 -9.24 -7.47 -20.42
CA VAL A 173 -10.22 -8.47 -19.99
C VAL A 173 -10.18 -8.58 -18.47
N THR A 174 -11.36 -8.65 -17.85
CA THR A 174 -11.51 -8.87 -16.41
C THR A 174 -12.12 -10.23 -16.15
N TYR A 175 -11.62 -10.96 -15.17
CA TYR A 175 -12.18 -12.25 -14.75
C TYR A 175 -11.83 -12.57 -13.28
N PRO A 176 -12.65 -13.42 -12.62
CA PRO A 176 -12.37 -13.84 -11.24
C PRO A 176 -11.06 -14.63 -11.16
N ASN A 177 -10.19 -14.25 -10.22
CA ASN A 177 -9.00 -15.02 -9.93
C ASN A 177 -9.39 -16.30 -9.14
N PRO A 178 -9.18 -17.50 -9.68
CA PRO A 178 -9.60 -18.74 -9.02
C PRO A 178 -8.82 -19.02 -7.73
N ARG A 179 -7.66 -18.39 -7.51
CA ARG A 179 -6.80 -18.62 -6.34
C ARG A 179 -7.11 -17.70 -5.18
N THR A 180 -7.36 -16.42 -5.45
CA THR A 180 -7.54 -15.38 -4.41
C THR A 180 -8.99 -14.95 -4.22
N GLN A 181 -9.93 -15.49 -5.02
CA GLN A 181 -11.33 -15.03 -5.09
C GLN A 181 -11.45 -13.52 -5.41
N GLY A 182 -10.38 -12.93 -5.89
CA GLY A 182 -10.34 -11.55 -6.34
C GLY A 182 -10.66 -11.42 -7.83
N THR A 183 -10.59 -10.20 -8.35
CA THR A 183 -10.77 -9.90 -9.77
C THR A 183 -9.45 -9.46 -10.39
N LEU A 184 -9.02 -10.14 -11.45
CA LEU A 184 -7.87 -9.75 -12.24
C LEU A 184 -8.31 -8.97 -13.49
N SER A 185 -7.63 -7.86 -13.75
CA SER A 185 -7.65 -7.15 -15.02
C SER A 185 -6.39 -7.51 -15.80
N VAL A 186 -6.54 -8.01 -17.01
CA VAL A 186 -5.42 -8.44 -17.86
C VAL A 186 -5.47 -7.71 -19.19
N LEU A 187 -4.37 -7.03 -19.52
CA LEU A 187 -4.17 -6.33 -20.78
C LEU A 187 -3.03 -6.97 -21.55
N VAL A 188 -3.26 -7.33 -22.79
CA VAL A 188 -2.23 -7.83 -23.70
C VAL A 188 -1.82 -6.69 -24.65
N LYS A 189 -0.52 -6.48 -24.82
CA LYS A 189 0.02 -5.52 -25.79
C LYS A 189 1.05 -6.22 -26.66
N PRO A 190 0.90 -6.19 -27.98
CA PRO A 190 1.94 -6.68 -28.89
C PRO A 190 3.15 -5.75 -28.80
N TYR A 191 4.36 -6.34 -28.75
CA TYR A 191 5.61 -5.62 -28.84
C TYR A 191 6.60 -6.40 -29.72
N GLY A 192 7.29 -5.73 -30.63
CA GLY A 192 8.15 -6.43 -31.59
C GLY A 192 7.43 -7.43 -32.52
N PRO A 193 8.17 -8.24 -33.27
CA PRO A 193 7.59 -9.19 -34.23
C PRO A 193 7.03 -10.41 -33.52
N GLY A 194 5.69 -10.46 -33.36
CA GLY A 194 4.95 -11.60 -32.81
C GLY A 194 5.02 -11.76 -31.30
N LEU A 195 5.75 -10.91 -30.59
CA LEU A 195 5.86 -10.96 -29.14
C LEU A 195 4.67 -10.25 -28.46
N LYS A 196 4.24 -10.75 -27.31
CA LYS A 196 3.13 -10.18 -26.55
C LYS A 196 3.57 -9.90 -25.09
N LEU A 197 3.29 -8.68 -24.64
CA LEU A 197 3.41 -8.28 -23.24
C LEU A 197 2.04 -8.42 -22.58
N VAL A 198 1.95 -9.23 -21.53
CA VAL A 198 0.74 -9.40 -20.72
C VAL A 198 0.95 -8.65 -19.41
N LEU A 199 0.07 -7.71 -19.14
CA LEU A 199 0.01 -6.95 -17.90
C LEU A 199 -1.19 -7.44 -17.09
N SER A 200 -0.97 -7.83 -15.85
CA SER A 200 -2.05 -8.23 -14.94
C SER A 200 -2.08 -7.35 -13.70
N GLN A 201 -3.26 -6.97 -13.27
CA GLN A 201 -3.49 -6.16 -12.09
C GLN A 201 -4.63 -6.76 -11.28
N ASP A 202 -4.43 -6.90 -9.96
CA ASP A 202 -5.53 -7.19 -9.04
C ASP A 202 -6.34 -5.91 -8.83
N ILE A 203 -7.61 -5.95 -9.26
CA ILE A 203 -8.54 -4.82 -9.15
C ILE A 203 -9.66 -5.09 -8.14
N THR A 204 -9.49 -6.09 -7.29
CA THR A 204 -10.51 -6.54 -6.33
C THR A 204 -11.02 -5.40 -5.45
N GLU A 205 -10.11 -4.65 -4.84
CA GLU A 205 -10.48 -3.52 -3.97
C GLU A 205 -11.14 -2.38 -4.74
N ARG A 206 -10.69 -2.14 -5.96
CA ARG A 206 -11.30 -1.14 -6.84
C ARG A 206 -12.72 -1.55 -7.25
N GLU A 207 -12.91 -2.79 -7.69
CA GLU A 207 -14.24 -3.30 -8.06
C GLU A 207 -15.20 -3.33 -6.87
N ARG A 208 -14.73 -3.75 -5.68
CA ARG A 208 -15.51 -3.69 -4.45
C ARG A 208 -15.96 -2.25 -4.14
N SER A 209 -15.04 -1.31 -4.23
CA SER A 209 -15.35 0.12 -4.00
C SER A 209 -16.35 0.67 -5.02
N GLU A 210 -16.18 0.34 -6.31
CA GLU A 210 -17.10 0.75 -7.36
C GLU A 210 -18.48 0.08 -7.23
N SER A 211 -18.54 -1.19 -6.81
CA SER A 211 -19.79 -1.88 -6.51
C SER A 211 -20.49 -1.26 -5.32
N MET A 212 -19.78 -1.05 -4.21
CA MET A 212 -20.34 -0.39 -3.02
C MET A 212 -20.90 1.00 -3.36
N ARG A 213 -20.22 1.75 -4.24
CA ARG A 213 -20.71 3.06 -4.68
C ARG A 213 -21.99 2.96 -5.51
N ARG A 214 -22.05 2.00 -6.44
CA ARG A 214 -23.27 1.77 -7.25
C ARG A 214 -24.45 1.36 -6.38
N ASP A 215 -24.22 0.42 -5.47
CA ASP A 215 -25.22 -0.08 -4.52
C ASP A 215 -25.71 1.04 -3.59
N PHE A 216 -24.79 1.91 -3.15
CA PHE A 216 -25.13 3.10 -2.36
C PHE A 216 -26.07 4.03 -3.10
N VAL A 217 -25.77 4.41 -4.35
CA VAL A 217 -26.64 5.30 -5.17
C VAL A 217 -28.00 4.67 -5.42
N ALA A 218 -28.04 3.37 -5.72
CA ALA A 218 -29.28 2.64 -5.92
C ALA A 218 -30.14 2.62 -4.65
N ASN A 219 -29.54 2.30 -3.51
CA ASN A 219 -30.22 2.25 -2.21
C ASN A 219 -30.75 3.63 -1.76
N VAL A 220 -29.92 4.69 -1.91
CA VAL A 220 -30.36 6.08 -1.65
C VAL A 220 -31.60 6.41 -2.49
N SER A 221 -31.57 6.08 -3.79
CA SER A 221 -32.70 6.34 -4.69
C SER A 221 -33.97 5.61 -4.26
N HIS A 222 -33.85 4.37 -3.83
CA HIS A 222 -34.98 3.58 -3.33
C HIS A 222 -35.52 4.11 -1.99
N GLU A 223 -34.63 4.43 -1.02
CA GLU A 223 -35.05 4.92 0.29
C GLU A 223 -35.65 6.34 0.24
N ILE A 224 -35.34 7.15 -0.77
CA ILE A 224 -36.00 8.46 -1.00
C ILE A 224 -37.31 8.28 -1.76
N ARG A 225 -37.37 7.40 -2.76
CA ARG A 225 -38.58 7.23 -3.61
C ARG A 225 -39.78 6.74 -2.80
N THR A 226 -39.58 5.79 -1.91
CA THR A 226 -40.67 5.19 -1.13
C THR A 226 -41.45 6.21 -0.29
N PRO A 227 -40.83 7.01 0.61
CA PRO A 227 -41.56 8.02 1.38
C PRO A 227 -42.13 9.12 0.48
N LEU A 228 -41.45 9.49 -0.60
CA LEU A 228 -41.93 10.50 -1.52
C LEU A 228 -43.23 10.04 -2.24
N THR A 229 -43.30 8.78 -2.67
CA THR A 229 -44.52 8.22 -3.27
C THR A 229 -45.69 8.20 -2.27
N VAL A 230 -45.41 7.85 -0.99
CA VAL A 230 -46.42 7.87 0.07
C VAL A 230 -46.93 9.30 0.30
N LEU A 231 -46.00 10.28 0.40
CA LEU A 231 -46.37 11.70 0.56
C LEU A 231 -47.23 12.18 -0.61
N ALA A 232 -46.81 11.90 -1.84
CA ALA A 232 -47.56 12.28 -3.06
C ALA A 232 -48.97 11.70 -3.07
N GLY A 233 -49.12 10.42 -2.75
CA GLY A 233 -50.44 9.77 -2.68
C GLY A 233 -51.36 10.36 -1.60
N TYR A 234 -50.83 10.71 -0.44
CA TYR A 234 -51.62 11.38 0.59
C TYR A 234 -51.98 12.83 0.22
N VAL A 235 -51.07 13.58 -0.42
CA VAL A 235 -51.42 14.90 -0.95
C VAL A 235 -52.54 14.82 -1.99
N GLU A 236 -52.47 13.85 -2.89
CA GLU A 236 -53.53 13.61 -3.91
C GLU A 236 -54.86 13.24 -3.20
N THR A 237 -54.85 12.37 -2.20
CA THR A 237 -56.02 11.97 -1.43
C THR A 237 -56.67 13.18 -0.73
N LEU A 238 -55.85 14.00 -0.02
CA LEU A 238 -56.34 15.20 0.65
C LEU A 238 -56.87 16.27 -0.31
N SER A 239 -56.33 16.29 -1.53
CA SER A 239 -56.79 17.24 -2.57
C SER A 239 -58.06 16.78 -3.27
N SER A 240 -58.32 15.47 -3.33
CA SER A 240 -59.42 14.89 -4.13
C SER A 240 -60.63 14.52 -3.31
N ILE A 241 -60.47 14.27 -1.99
CA ILE A 241 -61.53 13.73 -1.10
C ILE A 241 -61.56 14.54 0.18
N GLN A 242 -62.77 14.92 0.62
CA GLN A 242 -62.97 15.47 1.95
C GLN A 242 -62.98 14.33 2.97
N LEU A 243 -61.93 14.21 3.77
CA LEU A 243 -61.80 13.23 4.82
C LEU A 243 -62.45 13.73 6.12
N PRO A 244 -62.99 12.82 6.97
CA PRO A 244 -63.37 13.15 8.35
C PRO A 244 -62.17 13.72 9.12
N PRO A 245 -62.37 14.64 10.07
CA PRO A 245 -61.25 15.31 10.81
C PRO A 245 -60.25 14.37 11.49
N GLU A 246 -60.74 13.20 11.92
CA GLU A 246 -59.89 12.18 12.55
C GLU A 246 -58.97 11.47 11.52
N GLU A 247 -59.50 11.14 10.35
CA GLU A 247 -58.74 10.52 9.26
C GLU A 247 -57.72 11.53 8.69
N GLN A 248 -58.14 12.77 8.52
CA GLN A 248 -57.23 13.84 8.10
C GLN A 248 -56.05 13.99 9.03
N ARG A 249 -56.28 13.97 10.37
CA ARG A 249 -55.20 14.03 11.36
C ARG A 249 -54.28 12.83 11.28
N ARG A 250 -54.80 11.61 11.06
CA ARG A 250 -53.98 10.40 10.84
C ARG A 250 -53.10 10.52 9.60
N VAL A 251 -53.67 10.98 8.50
CA VAL A 251 -52.92 11.17 7.24
C VAL A 251 -51.82 12.21 7.43
N LEU A 252 -52.11 13.37 8.04
CA LEU A 252 -51.11 14.39 8.32
C LEU A 252 -49.98 13.86 9.23
N HIS A 253 -50.32 13.07 10.23
CA HIS A 253 -49.31 12.45 11.11
C HIS A 253 -48.40 11.47 10.36
N VAL A 254 -48.94 10.65 9.45
CA VAL A 254 -48.12 9.77 8.61
C VAL A 254 -47.23 10.58 7.67
N MET A 255 -47.74 11.67 7.10
CA MET A 255 -46.95 12.56 6.26
C MET A 255 -45.81 13.21 7.03
N GLU A 256 -46.07 13.68 8.26
CA GLU A 256 -45.05 14.23 9.15
C GLU A 256 -43.95 13.21 9.47
N GLN A 257 -44.33 11.95 9.77
CA GLN A 257 -43.37 10.86 9.99
C GLN A 257 -42.53 10.59 8.76
N GLN A 258 -43.12 10.56 7.55
CA GLN A 258 -42.37 10.34 6.31
C GLN A 258 -41.40 11.50 6.00
N ALA A 259 -41.84 12.74 6.20
CA ALA A 259 -40.99 13.93 6.04
C ALA A 259 -39.81 13.91 7.04
N GLY A 260 -40.07 13.62 8.31
CA GLY A 260 -39.01 13.47 9.33
C GLY A 260 -38.01 12.36 8.99
N ARG A 261 -38.51 11.22 8.46
CA ARG A 261 -37.64 10.12 8.00
C ARG A 261 -36.73 10.55 6.81
N MET A 262 -37.29 11.28 5.85
CA MET A 262 -36.49 11.81 4.71
C MET A 262 -35.44 12.80 5.20
N GLN A 263 -35.80 13.67 6.15
CA GLN A 263 -34.87 14.64 6.72
C GLN A 263 -33.70 13.95 7.46
N ALA A 264 -33.99 12.92 8.25
CA ALA A 264 -32.97 12.10 8.92
C ALA A 264 -32.05 11.40 7.88
N LEU A 265 -32.62 10.83 6.83
CA LEU A 265 -31.86 10.19 5.75
C LEU A 265 -30.90 11.18 5.07
N VAL A 266 -31.37 12.38 4.71
CA VAL A 266 -30.54 13.42 4.09
C VAL A 266 -29.44 13.86 5.05
N SER A 267 -29.74 14.04 6.33
CA SER A 267 -28.74 14.39 7.35
C SER A 267 -27.64 13.32 7.46
N ASP A 268 -28.02 12.05 7.54
CA ASP A 268 -27.08 10.92 7.61
C ASP A 268 -26.19 10.85 6.36
N LEU A 269 -26.75 11.09 5.16
CA LEU A 269 -26.03 11.12 3.89
C LEU A 269 -25.02 12.28 3.84
N LEU A 270 -25.42 13.48 4.25
CA LEU A 270 -24.51 14.64 4.32
C LEU A 270 -23.39 14.42 5.31
N GLN A 271 -23.70 13.84 6.47
CA GLN A 271 -22.70 13.50 7.48
C GLN A 271 -21.69 12.47 6.93
N LEU A 272 -22.18 11.42 6.29
CA LEU A 272 -21.29 10.41 5.69
C LEU A 272 -20.39 11.01 4.61
N ALA A 273 -20.94 11.86 3.74
CA ALA A 273 -20.18 12.57 2.72
C ALA A 273 -19.11 13.50 3.31
N GLN A 274 -19.43 14.20 4.40
CA GLN A 274 -18.46 15.03 5.12
C GLN A 274 -17.34 14.20 5.74
N LEU A 275 -17.67 13.07 6.34
CA LEU A 275 -16.69 12.15 6.93
C LEU A 275 -15.74 11.58 5.87
N GLU A 276 -16.23 11.26 4.67
CA GLU A 276 -15.42 10.76 3.56
C GLU A 276 -14.49 11.81 2.96
N GLY A 277 -14.94 13.07 2.88
CA GLY A 277 -14.18 14.17 2.27
C GLY A 277 -13.24 14.90 3.22
N SER A 278 -13.33 14.68 4.54
CA SER A 278 -12.57 15.44 5.54
C SER A 278 -11.24 14.75 5.89
N PRO A 279 -10.19 15.49 6.26
CA PRO A 279 -8.96 14.91 6.80
C PRO A 279 -9.23 14.18 8.13
N ARG A 280 -8.35 13.23 8.50
CA ARG A 280 -8.47 12.52 9.78
C ARG A 280 -8.40 13.49 10.96
N PRO A 281 -9.19 13.25 12.04
CA PRO A 281 -9.15 14.06 13.25
C PRO A 281 -7.74 14.13 13.85
N ARG A 282 -7.35 15.33 14.26
CA ARG A 282 -6.04 15.59 14.84
C ARG A 282 -5.91 14.99 16.24
N LEU A 283 -4.67 14.77 16.69
CA LEU A 283 -4.39 14.22 18.03
C LEU A 283 -4.26 15.32 19.11
N ASP A 284 -4.36 16.60 18.74
CA ASP A 284 -4.20 17.75 19.61
C ASP A 284 -5.51 18.29 20.18
N GLN A 285 -6.65 17.77 19.75
CA GLN A 285 -7.97 18.15 20.25
C GLN A 285 -8.43 17.08 21.25
N TRP A 286 -8.42 17.43 22.53
CA TRP A 286 -8.78 16.54 23.62
C TRP A 286 -10.21 16.82 24.09
N VAL A 287 -11.01 15.77 24.18
CA VAL A 287 -12.42 15.80 24.56
C VAL A 287 -12.58 15.02 25.86
N PRO A 288 -13.15 15.60 26.91
CA PRO A 288 -13.45 14.88 28.15
C PRO A 288 -14.45 13.74 27.91
N VAL A 289 -14.13 12.54 28.38
CA VAL A 289 -15.01 11.37 28.29
C VAL A 289 -16.32 11.60 29.00
N SER A 290 -16.30 12.31 30.16
CA SER A 290 -17.48 12.70 30.90
C SER A 290 -18.47 13.53 30.09
N ALA A 291 -17.98 14.44 29.23
CA ALA A 291 -18.83 15.23 28.34
C ALA A 291 -19.49 14.36 27.26
N LEU A 292 -18.75 13.40 26.69
CA LEU A 292 -19.29 12.46 25.71
C LEU A 292 -20.37 11.55 26.32
N LEU A 293 -20.08 10.97 27.46
CA LEU A 293 -21.07 10.12 28.19
C LEU A 293 -22.28 10.93 28.69
N GLY A 294 -22.06 12.12 29.23
CA GLY A 294 -23.14 13.00 29.67
C GLY A 294 -24.12 13.34 28.55
N GLN A 295 -23.60 13.68 27.36
CA GLN A 295 -24.43 13.95 26.18
C GLN A 295 -25.18 12.68 25.74
N ALA A 296 -24.47 11.54 25.64
CA ALA A 296 -25.05 10.27 25.22
C ALA A 296 -26.22 9.83 26.18
N VAL A 297 -26.08 10.06 27.50
CA VAL A 297 -27.13 9.78 28.48
C VAL A 297 -28.28 10.73 28.29
N ALA A 298 -28.05 12.03 28.13
CA ALA A 298 -29.09 13.01 27.88
C ALA A 298 -29.93 12.67 26.64
N ASP A 299 -29.25 12.28 25.56
CA ASP A 299 -29.89 11.84 24.32
C ASP A 299 -30.72 10.56 24.55
N ALA A 300 -30.15 9.57 25.26
CA ALA A 300 -30.85 8.33 25.62
C ALA A 300 -32.11 8.61 26.44
N GLN A 301 -32.02 9.46 27.44
CA GLN A 301 -33.17 9.82 28.30
C GLN A 301 -34.26 10.54 27.51
N SER A 302 -33.88 11.49 26.68
CA SER A 302 -34.80 12.22 25.81
C SER A 302 -35.55 11.28 24.85
N LEU A 303 -34.82 10.40 24.15
CA LEU A 303 -35.39 9.43 23.21
C LEU A 303 -36.23 8.35 23.91
N SER A 304 -35.80 7.93 25.09
CA SER A 304 -36.50 6.93 25.88
C SER A 304 -37.85 7.45 26.40
N ALA A 305 -37.97 8.74 26.69
CA ALA A 305 -39.16 9.33 27.34
C ALA A 305 -39.63 8.52 28.56
N GLY A 306 -38.69 8.02 29.37
CA GLY A 306 -38.96 7.24 30.58
C GLY A 306 -39.31 5.76 30.35
N ARG A 307 -39.23 5.26 29.12
CA ARG A 307 -39.58 3.85 28.81
C ARG A 307 -38.52 2.84 29.22
N HIS A 308 -37.25 3.26 29.39
CA HIS A 308 -36.10 2.39 29.67
C HIS A 308 -35.35 2.85 30.92
N ARG A 309 -34.64 1.92 31.55
CA ARG A 309 -33.70 2.22 32.63
C ARG A 309 -32.33 2.46 31.99
N ILE A 310 -31.83 3.69 32.14
CA ILE A 310 -30.55 4.09 31.56
C ILE A 310 -29.56 4.31 32.70
N SER A 311 -28.39 3.63 32.63
CA SER A 311 -27.34 3.74 33.64
C SER A 311 -25.98 3.95 32.97
N VAL A 312 -25.09 4.62 33.70
CA VAL A 312 -23.68 4.76 33.32
C VAL A 312 -22.87 3.89 34.27
N LEU A 313 -22.11 2.97 33.68
CA LEU A 313 -21.20 2.10 34.41
C LEU A 313 -19.80 2.51 34.04
N THR A 314 -19.01 3.02 34.97
CA THR A 314 -17.59 3.28 34.79
C THR A 314 -16.83 2.29 35.68
N VAL A 315 -15.95 1.50 35.08
CA VAL A 315 -15.15 0.51 35.80
C VAL A 315 -13.69 0.87 35.68
N ASP A 316 -13.07 1.19 36.81
CA ASP A 316 -11.62 1.12 36.98
C ASP A 316 -11.24 -0.31 37.38
N ALA A 317 -10.26 -0.87 36.75
CA ALA A 317 -9.76 -2.24 36.99
C ALA A 317 -9.17 -2.44 38.39
N ALA A 318 -9.07 -1.42 39.23
CA ALA A 318 -8.36 -1.51 40.52
C ALA A 318 -9.13 -1.14 41.77
N SER A 319 -10.33 -0.50 41.77
CA SER A 319 -11.11 -0.33 43.00
C SER A 319 -12.59 0.04 42.76
N ALA A 320 -13.46 -0.74 43.34
CA ALA A 320 -14.91 -0.70 43.16
C ALA A 320 -15.61 0.46 43.89
N SER A 321 -14.93 1.49 44.35
CA SER A 321 -15.52 2.53 45.22
C SER A 321 -15.67 3.93 44.61
N ASP A 322 -15.13 4.25 43.41
CA ASP A 322 -15.26 5.58 42.82
C ASP A 322 -15.51 5.56 41.28
N VAL A 323 -16.73 5.13 40.97
CA VAL A 323 -17.23 4.93 39.61
C VAL A 323 -17.34 6.24 38.79
N SER A 324 -17.41 7.40 39.43
CA SER A 324 -17.51 8.71 38.80
C SER A 324 -16.14 9.37 38.48
N ALA A 325 -15.08 8.95 39.15
CA ALA A 325 -13.79 9.62 39.09
C ALA A 325 -12.97 9.31 37.83
N ALA A 326 -13.03 8.07 37.33
CA ALA A 326 -12.21 7.69 36.19
C ALA A 326 -12.69 8.28 34.84
N ALA A 327 -13.99 8.33 34.59
CA ALA A 327 -14.53 9.02 33.43
C ALA A 327 -14.31 10.53 33.48
N ALA A 328 -14.28 11.09 34.69
CA ALA A 328 -14.01 12.51 34.93
C ALA A 328 -12.53 12.87 34.63
N LEU A 329 -11.64 11.89 34.73
CA LEU A 329 -10.18 12.07 34.54
C LEU A 329 -9.65 11.59 33.19
N SER A 330 -10.52 11.05 32.32
CA SER A 330 -10.11 10.55 31.00
C SER A 330 -10.48 11.52 29.89
N GLU A 331 -9.58 11.71 28.94
CA GLU A 331 -9.82 12.48 27.72
C GLU A 331 -9.45 11.67 26.49
N VAL A 332 -10.17 11.91 25.41
CA VAL A 332 -9.97 11.28 24.09
C VAL A 332 -9.60 12.33 23.06
N ALA A 333 -8.51 12.08 22.30
CA ALA A 333 -8.11 12.93 21.20
C ALA A 333 -8.99 12.66 19.96
N GLY A 334 -9.76 13.68 19.54
CA GLY A 334 -10.65 13.54 18.38
C GLY A 334 -11.55 14.73 18.15
N ASN A 335 -12.40 14.61 17.14
CA ASN A 335 -13.42 15.59 16.85
C ASN A 335 -14.66 15.33 17.71
N LEU A 336 -15.04 16.32 18.54
CA LEU A 336 -16.16 16.22 19.44
C LEU A 336 -17.47 15.85 18.74
N THR A 337 -17.79 16.52 17.64
CA THR A 337 -19.04 16.31 16.90
C THR A 337 -19.10 14.91 16.28
N GLU A 338 -17.97 14.41 15.74
CA GLU A 338 -17.91 13.06 15.20
C GLU A 338 -18.10 12.00 16.31
N LEU A 339 -17.41 12.14 17.45
CA LEU A 339 -17.53 11.21 18.58
C LEU A 339 -18.94 11.23 19.19
N GLN A 340 -19.54 12.41 19.37
CA GLN A 340 -20.92 12.55 19.82
C GLN A 340 -21.91 11.88 18.86
N SER A 341 -21.72 12.07 17.54
CA SER A 341 -22.55 11.42 16.54
C SER A 341 -22.43 9.89 16.59
N ALA A 342 -21.23 9.35 16.77
CA ALA A 342 -21.05 7.90 16.89
C ALA A 342 -21.77 7.34 18.11
N LEU A 343 -21.61 7.93 19.29
CA LEU A 343 -22.29 7.51 20.51
C LEU A 343 -23.81 7.70 20.40
N GLY A 344 -24.27 8.82 19.86
CA GLY A 344 -25.69 9.10 19.64
C GLY A 344 -26.38 8.07 18.73
N ASN A 345 -25.69 7.62 17.68
CA ASN A 345 -26.19 6.54 16.82
C ASN A 345 -26.30 5.20 17.56
N LEU A 346 -25.32 4.83 18.41
CA LEU A 346 -25.40 3.61 19.23
C LEU A 346 -26.54 3.70 20.23
N VAL A 347 -26.66 4.81 20.92
CA VAL A 347 -27.73 5.07 21.88
C VAL A 347 -29.12 5.04 21.24
N THR A 348 -29.25 5.68 20.07
CA THR A 348 -30.51 5.67 19.31
C THR A 348 -30.92 4.25 18.94
N ASN A 349 -29.97 3.43 18.54
CA ASN A 349 -30.22 2.02 18.24
C ASN A 349 -30.63 1.26 19.49
N ALA A 350 -29.94 1.41 20.62
CA ALA A 350 -30.30 0.77 21.88
C ALA A 350 -31.74 1.13 22.32
N VAL A 351 -32.09 2.43 22.34
CA VAL A 351 -33.44 2.88 22.70
C VAL A 351 -34.52 2.37 21.74
N ARG A 352 -34.20 2.27 20.47
CA ARG A 352 -35.13 1.82 19.41
C ARG A 352 -35.46 0.32 19.50
N TYR A 353 -34.45 -0.49 19.76
CA TYR A 353 -34.58 -1.95 19.70
C TYR A 353 -34.87 -2.58 21.07
N THR A 354 -34.64 -1.91 22.17
CA THR A 354 -34.95 -2.38 23.50
C THR A 354 -36.45 -2.22 23.76
N PRO A 355 -37.15 -3.26 24.25
CA PRO A 355 -38.57 -3.14 24.66
C PRO A 355 -38.75 -2.18 25.84
N SER A 356 -39.95 -1.62 25.99
CA SER A 356 -40.29 -0.77 27.11
C SER A 356 -40.11 -1.54 28.45
N GLY A 357 -39.46 -0.90 29.43
CA GLY A 357 -39.07 -1.51 30.71
C GLY A 357 -37.66 -2.09 30.72
N GLY A 358 -37.01 -2.21 29.54
CA GLY A 358 -35.66 -2.73 29.41
C GLY A 358 -34.58 -1.81 29.94
N ARG A 359 -33.35 -2.30 29.91
CA ARG A 359 -32.14 -1.64 30.43
C ARG A 359 -31.16 -1.30 29.35
N ILE A 360 -30.55 -0.11 29.42
CA ILE A 360 -29.49 0.36 28.55
C ILE A 360 -28.36 0.89 29.42
N ASP A 361 -27.20 0.27 29.31
CA ASP A 361 -26.00 0.62 30.08
C ASP A 361 -24.94 1.22 29.16
N LEU A 362 -24.43 2.39 29.53
CA LEU A 362 -23.28 3.02 28.87
C LEU A 362 -22.04 2.83 29.75
N ARG A 363 -20.94 2.43 29.17
CA ARG A 363 -19.68 2.17 29.89
C ARG A 363 -18.49 2.81 29.19
N TRP A 364 -17.57 3.33 30.00
CA TRP A 364 -16.22 3.66 29.58
C TRP A 364 -15.22 2.84 30.38
N THR A 365 -14.25 2.26 29.70
CA THR A 365 -13.17 1.52 30.32
C THR A 365 -11.85 1.91 29.66
N GLN A 366 -10.85 2.29 30.45
CA GLN A 366 -9.48 2.36 29.98
C GLN A 366 -8.80 1.02 30.28
N ARG A 367 -8.26 0.39 29.25
CA ARG A 367 -7.60 -0.91 29.36
C ARG A 367 -6.15 -0.75 29.84
N ASP A 368 -5.53 -1.85 30.30
CA ASP A 368 -4.15 -1.87 30.78
C ASP A 368 -3.12 -1.49 29.71
N ASP A 369 -3.44 -1.69 28.42
CA ASP A 369 -2.62 -1.28 27.26
C ASP A 369 -2.75 0.23 26.94
N GLY A 370 -3.51 0.97 27.74
CA GLY A 370 -3.79 2.39 27.58
C GLY A 370 -4.89 2.70 26.55
N SER A 371 -5.44 1.70 25.86
CA SER A 371 -6.55 1.89 24.91
C SER A 371 -7.86 2.21 25.65
N GLY A 372 -8.77 2.90 24.98
CA GLY A 372 -10.09 3.23 25.49
C GLY A 372 -11.19 2.41 24.86
N LEU A 373 -12.24 2.13 25.63
CA LEU A 373 -13.40 1.37 25.21
C LEU A 373 -14.70 2.08 25.65
N PHE A 374 -15.51 2.53 24.68
CA PHE A 374 -16.89 2.92 24.91
C PHE A 374 -17.80 1.74 24.60
N GLU A 375 -18.69 1.40 25.50
CA GLU A 375 -19.67 0.32 25.32
C GLU A 375 -21.08 0.85 25.54
N VAL A 376 -22.01 0.41 24.68
CA VAL A 376 -23.45 0.56 24.85
C VAL A 376 -24.04 -0.84 24.84
N GLN A 377 -24.59 -1.24 25.99
CA GLN A 377 -25.21 -2.54 26.20
C GLN A 377 -26.71 -2.38 26.33
N ASP A 378 -27.47 -3.21 25.66
CA ASP A 378 -28.93 -3.31 25.77
C ASP A 378 -29.39 -4.74 26.11
N ASP A 379 -30.55 -4.89 26.70
CA ASP A 379 -31.25 -6.16 26.97
C ASP A 379 -32.40 -6.41 25.96
N GLY A 380 -32.22 -5.92 24.75
CA GLY A 380 -33.17 -6.08 23.66
C GLY A 380 -33.25 -7.52 23.09
N PRO A 381 -33.87 -7.71 21.92
CA PRO A 381 -34.09 -9.02 21.34
C PRO A 381 -32.80 -9.73 20.88
N GLY A 382 -31.68 -9.02 20.85
CA GLY A 382 -30.41 -9.54 20.32
C GLY A 382 -30.42 -9.73 18.80
N ILE A 383 -29.27 -10.13 18.25
CA ILE A 383 -29.01 -10.22 16.82
C ILE A 383 -28.44 -11.59 16.49
N ALA A 384 -28.95 -12.24 15.45
CA ALA A 384 -28.44 -13.52 15.00
C ALA A 384 -27.03 -13.38 14.39
N ARG A 385 -26.19 -14.40 14.61
CA ARG A 385 -24.75 -14.38 14.22
C ARG A 385 -24.51 -14.09 12.75
N GLU A 386 -25.39 -14.54 11.87
CA GLU A 386 -25.31 -14.33 10.42
C GLU A 386 -25.39 -12.85 10.01
N HIS A 387 -25.98 -11.99 10.84
CA HIS A 387 -26.13 -10.57 10.59
C HIS A 387 -24.95 -9.73 11.12
N LEU A 388 -24.21 -10.21 12.13
CA LEU A 388 -23.20 -9.42 12.86
C LEU A 388 -22.14 -8.81 11.95
N ALA A 389 -21.63 -9.57 10.99
CA ALA A 389 -20.59 -9.11 10.07
C ALA A 389 -21.09 -7.99 9.12
N ARG A 390 -22.39 -7.91 8.91
CA ARG A 390 -23.04 -7.01 7.94
C ARG A 390 -23.67 -5.77 8.55
N LEU A 391 -23.80 -5.71 9.86
CA LEU A 391 -24.50 -4.62 10.57
C LEU A 391 -23.94 -3.22 10.26
N THR A 392 -22.68 -3.13 9.93
CA THR A 392 -22.00 -1.88 9.59
C THR A 392 -21.99 -1.57 8.07
N GLU A 393 -22.63 -2.43 7.25
CA GLU A 393 -22.86 -2.14 5.83
C GLU A 393 -23.90 -1.02 5.69
N ARG A 394 -23.75 -0.16 4.70
CA ARG A 394 -24.69 0.93 4.41
C ARG A 394 -26.05 0.36 4.00
N PHE A 395 -27.14 0.88 4.60
CA PHE A 395 -28.53 0.46 4.38
C PHE A 395 -28.84 -0.96 4.82
N TYR A 396 -27.91 -1.66 5.49
CA TYR A 396 -28.18 -2.99 5.99
C TYR A 396 -29.13 -2.96 7.18
N ARG A 397 -30.10 -3.89 7.18
CA ARG A 397 -31.13 -4.02 8.23
C ARG A 397 -31.46 -5.51 8.39
N VAL A 398 -31.56 -5.98 9.64
CA VAL A 398 -31.87 -7.38 9.94
C VAL A 398 -33.29 -7.75 9.49
N ASP A 399 -34.28 -6.86 9.71
CA ASP A 399 -35.66 -7.03 9.34
C ASP A 399 -36.17 -5.84 8.50
N SER A 400 -36.41 -6.05 7.23
CA SER A 400 -36.93 -5.01 6.33
C SER A 400 -38.41 -4.64 6.58
N GLY A 401 -39.18 -5.50 7.25
CA GLY A 401 -40.59 -5.29 7.55
C GLY A 401 -40.85 -4.50 8.84
N ARG A 402 -40.44 -5.01 10.00
CA ARG A 402 -40.61 -4.37 11.31
C ARG A 402 -39.87 -3.04 11.47
N SER A 403 -38.75 -2.91 10.82
CA SER A 403 -37.93 -1.71 10.93
C SER A 403 -38.39 -0.55 10.03
N ARG A 404 -39.37 -0.73 9.13
CA ARG A 404 -40.03 0.40 8.47
C ARG A 404 -40.91 1.20 9.45
N ASP A 405 -41.55 0.54 10.40
CA ASP A 405 -42.38 1.17 11.42
C ASP A 405 -41.53 1.92 12.47
N THR A 406 -40.29 1.50 12.70
CA THR A 406 -39.37 2.12 13.68
C THR A 406 -38.48 3.24 13.08
N GLY A 407 -38.53 3.51 11.78
CA GLY A 407 -37.93 4.72 11.16
C GLY A 407 -36.40 4.74 10.98
N GLY A 408 -35.68 3.61 11.01
CA GLY A 408 -34.22 3.56 10.80
C GLY A 408 -33.82 3.80 9.36
N THR A 409 -32.75 4.56 9.13
CA THR A 409 -32.16 4.82 7.82
C THR A 409 -31.24 3.68 7.34
N GLY A 410 -30.74 2.84 8.25
CA GLY A 410 -29.70 1.84 7.95
C GLY A 410 -28.30 2.44 7.73
N LEU A 411 -28.11 3.72 8.02
CA LEU A 411 -26.82 4.42 7.88
C LEU A 411 -26.11 4.63 9.21
N GLY A 412 -26.83 4.62 10.35
CA GLY A 412 -26.27 4.97 11.64
C GLY A 412 -25.02 4.15 12.03
N LEU A 413 -25.06 2.81 11.92
CA LEU A 413 -23.89 1.97 12.23
C LEU A 413 -22.76 2.10 11.19
N ALA A 414 -23.06 2.42 9.95
CA ALA A 414 -22.05 2.76 8.96
C ALA A 414 -21.34 4.08 9.30
N ILE A 415 -22.09 5.08 9.80
CA ILE A 415 -21.53 6.34 10.32
C ILE A 415 -20.63 6.05 11.53
N VAL A 416 -21.09 5.25 12.49
CA VAL A 416 -20.28 4.84 13.65
C VAL A 416 -18.96 4.21 13.22
N LYS A 417 -19.00 3.22 12.32
CA LYS A 417 -17.81 2.57 11.79
C LYS A 417 -16.86 3.58 11.16
N HIS A 418 -17.39 4.47 10.34
CA HIS A 418 -16.56 5.46 9.63
C HIS A 418 -15.88 6.44 10.59
N VAL A 419 -16.65 6.96 11.58
CA VAL A 419 -16.11 7.83 12.63
C VAL A 419 -14.99 7.13 13.39
N ILE A 420 -15.24 5.93 13.90
CA ILE A 420 -14.26 5.25 14.75
C ILE A 420 -13.01 4.86 13.98
N GLN A 421 -13.12 4.45 12.71
CA GLN A 421 -11.98 4.17 11.83
C GLN A 421 -11.15 5.43 11.52
N ARG A 422 -11.77 6.61 11.38
CA ARG A 422 -11.05 7.89 11.23
C ARG A 422 -10.24 8.22 12.48
N HIS A 423 -10.70 7.79 13.65
CA HIS A 423 -10.01 7.91 14.93
C HIS A 423 -9.02 6.76 15.19
N GLY A 424 -8.81 5.84 14.23
CA GLY A 424 -7.87 4.72 14.34
C GLY A 424 -8.35 3.59 15.25
N GLY A 425 -9.65 3.57 15.56
CA GLY A 425 -10.30 2.54 16.37
C GLY A 425 -11.14 1.57 15.53
N GLU A 426 -11.84 0.68 16.21
CA GLU A 426 -12.72 -0.34 15.63
C GLU A 426 -14.04 -0.42 16.38
N ILE A 427 -15.10 -0.84 15.68
CA ILE A 427 -16.37 -1.21 16.26
C ILE A 427 -16.43 -2.72 16.45
N LEU A 428 -16.75 -3.16 17.66
CA LEU A 428 -16.97 -4.57 18.02
C LEU A 428 -18.44 -4.74 18.37
N VAL A 429 -19.04 -5.85 17.97
CA VAL A 429 -20.45 -6.16 18.27
C VAL A 429 -20.54 -7.58 18.78
N GLU A 430 -21.08 -7.71 20.00
CA GLU A 430 -21.41 -8.99 20.62
C GLU A 430 -22.91 -9.04 20.88
N SER A 431 -23.59 -10.07 20.40
CA SER A 431 -25.03 -10.20 20.57
C SER A 431 -25.47 -11.67 20.47
N GLU A 432 -26.45 -12.00 21.28
CA GLU A 432 -27.14 -13.29 21.25
C GLU A 432 -28.66 -13.09 21.22
N PRO A 433 -29.37 -13.80 20.34
CA PRO A 433 -30.84 -13.72 20.32
C PRO A 433 -31.47 -13.97 21.71
N GLY A 434 -32.31 -13.04 22.17
CA GLY A 434 -33.00 -13.09 23.46
C GLY A 434 -32.17 -12.63 24.65
N LYS A 435 -30.90 -12.22 24.49
CA LYS A 435 -30.06 -11.73 25.62
C LYS A 435 -29.67 -10.26 25.49
N GLY A 436 -29.87 -9.66 24.31
CA GLY A 436 -29.49 -8.29 24.04
C GLY A 436 -28.19 -8.17 23.21
N SER A 437 -27.64 -6.95 23.15
CA SER A 437 -26.48 -6.62 22.37
C SER A 437 -25.51 -5.71 23.13
N VAL A 438 -24.22 -5.85 22.81
CA VAL A 438 -23.15 -4.96 23.25
C VAL A 438 -22.45 -4.40 22.01
N PHE A 439 -22.50 -3.09 21.86
CA PHE A 439 -21.76 -2.37 20.84
C PHE A 439 -20.60 -1.65 21.51
N ALA A 440 -19.37 -1.98 21.11
CA ALA A 440 -18.16 -1.45 21.70
C ALA A 440 -17.32 -0.69 20.66
N LEU A 441 -16.82 0.50 21.02
CA LEU A 441 -15.94 1.33 20.22
C LEU A 441 -14.57 1.36 20.87
N THR A 442 -13.56 0.82 20.19
CA THR A 442 -12.18 0.86 20.66
C THR A 442 -11.48 2.13 20.17
N LEU A 443 -10.62 2.70 21.00
CA LEU A 443 -9.74 3.81 20.66
C LEU A 443 -8.30 3.46 21.04
N PRO A 444 -7.30 3.70 20.16
CA PRO A 444 -5.92 3.35 20.44
C PRO A 444 -5.36 4.20 21.61
N ALA A 445 -4.40 3.67 22.35
CA ALA A 445 -3.75 4.33 23.48
C ALA A 445 -3.20 5.74 23.13
N ALA A 446 -2.73 5.94 21.91
CA ALA A 446 -2.26 7.26 21.43
C ALA A 446 -3.36 8.35 21.43
N ARG A 447 -4.64 7.96 21.53
CA ARG A 447 -5.79 8.88 21.58
C ARG A 447 -6.46 8.96 22.96
N VAL A 448 -5.90 8.31 23.96
CA VAL A 448 -6.45 8.28 25.31
C VAL A 448 -5.42 8.83 26.27
N ARG A 449 -5.83 9.70 27.17
CA ARG A 449 -4.99 10.15 28.29
C ARG A 449 -5.81 10.29 29.57
N SER A 450 -5.16 10.05 30.71
CA SER A 450 -5.69 10.38 32.01
C SER A 450 -5.21 11.78 32.41
N VAL A 451 -6.15 12.63 32.80
CA VAL A 451 -5.84 13.94 33.38
C VAL A 451 -5.61 13.71 34.88
N GLN A 452 -4.34 13.77 35.32
CA GLN A 452 -4.06 13.77 36.76
C GLN A 452 -4.75 14.98 37.37
N GLY A 453 -5.67 14.73 38.33
CA GLY A 453 -6.34 15.80 39.04
C GLY A 453 -5.32 16.75 39.64
N THR A 454 -5.39 18.01 39.26
CA THR A 454 -4.63 19.09 39.89
C THR A 454 -4.98 19.04 41.37
N GLN A 455 -4.05 18.61 42.21
CA GLN A 455 -4.18 18.75 43.64
C GLN A 455 -4.47 20.22 43.91
N THR A 456 -5.66 20.51 44.42
CA THR A 456 -5.99 21.84 44.98
C THR A 456 -4.93 22.11 46.05
N PRO A 457 -4.19 23.21 46.04
CA PRO A 457 -3.26 23.52 47.11
C PRO A 457 -4.10 23.71 48.39
N GLU A 458 -3.98 22.76 49.28
CA GLU A 458 -4.53 22.84 50.61
C GLU A 458 -3.93 24.08 51.33
N SER A 459 -4.85 24.93 51.76
CA SER A 459 -4.76 26.01 52.69
C SER A 459 -3.40 26.16 53.43
N VAL A 460 -2.70 27.20 53.09
CA VAL A 460 -1.83 27.87 54.06
C VAL A 460 -2.72 28.54 55.12
N ALA A 461 -3.11 27.74 56.12
CA ALA A 461 -3.74 28.28 57.30
C ALA A 461 -2.68 28.77 58.28
N ALA A 462 -2.60 30.07 58.38
CA ALA A 462 -2.35 30.84 59.59
C ALA A 462 -1.47 30.21 60.68
N THR A 463 -0.26 30.75 60.81
CA THR A 463 0.31 30.94 62.15
C THR A 463 0.67 32.42 62.30
N VAL A 464 -0.29 33.23 62.73
CA VAL A 464 -0.02 34.48 63.43
C VAL A 464 -0.26 34.16 64.89
N GLY A 465 0.72 34.46 65.72
CA GLY A 465 0.49 34.55 67.13
C GLY A 465 1.67 34.26 68.02
N LYS A 466 2.60 35.09 68.22
CA LYS A 466 2.94 35.91 69.38
C LYS A 466 4.32 36.49 69.29
#